data_f4f5d5aa61a9070e43a24b854668af72
#
_entry.id   f4f5d5aa61a9070e43a24b854668af72
#
_cell.length_a   1.000
_cell.length_b   1.000
_cell.length_c   1.000
_cell.angle_alpha   90.00
_cell.angle_beta   90.00
_cell.angle_gamma   90.00
#
_symmetry.space_group_name_H-M   'P 1'
#
loop_
_entity.id
_entity.type
_entity.pdbx_description
1 polymer ?
#
loop_
_entity_poly.entity_id
_entity_poly.type
_entity_poly.pdbx_seq_one_letter_code
_entity_poly.pdbx_strand_id
1 'polypeptide(L)'
;AEFLYRFANVFGTPNVTTPGYLCYFPRVVTHLTACGALPIADYERKPACILLWGCNPHITSPEEYKGVQFVRALEGAKLIVVDPRYTTIAARADLWLQLRPGTDAALMLCLINVIIEEGLYDREFVEQHTVGFDRLAARAKEYSVDRVADITWVPPEQIRAAAHLYATTKPAALHPGQVLDGSVNCVSNALAGIHLMAVTGNLDRAGGNMLFSP
;
A
#
# COMPACT_ATOMS: atom_id res chain seq x y z
N ALA A 1 -16.85 6.49 17.79
CA ALA A 1 -16.25 7.76 18.23
C ALA A 1 -17.32 8.72 18.80
N GLU A 2 -18.46 8.86 18.20
CA GLU A 2 -19.51 9.86 18.56
C GLU A 2 -20.00 9.72 20.00
N PHE A 3 -20.27 8.51 20.47
CA PHE A 3 -20.69 8.27 21.86
C PHE A 3 -19.59 8.65 22.87
N LEU A 4 -18.33 8.43 22.53
CA LEU A 4 -17.19 8.81 23.37
C LEU A 4 -17.11 10.34 23.51
N TYR A 5 -17.24 11.07 22.42
CA TYR A 5 -17.25 12.54 22.45
C TYR A 5 -18.45 13.08 23.21
N ARG A 6 -19.63 12.48 23.00
CA ARG A 6 -20.83 12.87 23.76
C ARG A 6 -20.65 12.65 25.27
N PHE A 7 -20.09 11.50 25.65
CA PHE A 7 -19.78 11.21 27.04
C PHE A 7 -18.79 12.24 27.61
N ALA A 8 -17.68 12.52 26.92
CA ALA A 8 -16.68 13.49 27.34
C ALA A 8 -17.28 14.89 27.52
N ASN A 9 -18.12 15.33 26.61
CA ASN A 9 -18.79 16.62 26.68
C ASN A 9 -19.74 16.71 27.87
N VAL A 10 -20.52 15.66 28.16
CA VAL A 10 -21.41 15.62 29.33
C VAL A 10 -20.62 15.54 30.63
N PHE A 11 -19.52 14.80 30.64
CA PHE A 11 -18.61 14.69 31.77
C PHE A 11 -17.82 15.98 32.03
N GLY A 12 -17.67 16.83 31.00
CA GLY A 12 -16.96 18.13 31.11
C GLY A 12 -15.46 18.01 31.00
N THR A 13 -14.94 17.00 30.25
CA THR A 13 -13.49 16.84 30.05
C THR A 13 -13.07 17.06 28.62
N PRO A 14 -11.99 17.84 28.35
CA PRO A 14 -11.37 17.93 27.04
C PRO A 14 -10.39 16.76 26.75
N ASN A 15 -10.09 15.93 27.75
CA ASN A 15 -9.09 14.86 27.68
C ASN A 15 -9.70 13.61 27.03
N VAL A 16 -9.95 13.71 25.73
CA VAL A 16 -10.47 12.61 24.92
C VAL A 16 -9.63 12.42 23.67
N THR A 17 -9.37 11.18 23.33
CA THR A 17 -8.68 10.81 22.10
C THR A 17 -9.37 9.64 21.43
N THR A 18 -9.08 9.43 20.16
CA THR A 18 -9.56 8.27 19.42
C THR A 18 -8.39 7.48 18.85
N PRO A 19 -8.55 6.18 18.59
CA PRO A 19 -7.51 5.39 17.93
C PRO A 19 -7.17 5.89 16.53
N GLY A 20 -8.04 6.70 15.91
CA GLY A 20 -7.85 7.22 14.56
C GLY A 20 -6.52 7.93 14.34
N TYR A 21 -6.00 8.61 15.33
CA TYR A 21 -4.72 9.33 15.23
C TYR A 21 -3.51 8.44 14.94
N LEU A 22 -3.54 7.17 15.38
CA LEU A 22 -2.47 6.19 15.18
C LEU A 22 -2.89 5.04 14.24
N CYS A 23 -4.13 5.03 13.78
CA CYS A 23 -4.68 3.93 13.00
C CYS A 23 -4.87 4.28 11.53
N TYR A 24 -5.37 5.46 11.24
CA TYR A 24 -5.83 5.78 9.89
C TYR A 24 -5.48 7.20 9.46
N PHE A 25 -5.43 8.12 10.41
CA PHE A 25 -5.27 9.54 10.15
C PHE A 25 -3.95 9.90 9.43
N PRO A 26 -2.78 9.30 9.76
CA PRO A 26 -1.54 9.58 9.04
C PRO A 26 -1.66 9.33 7.53
N ARG A 27 -2.27 8.22 7.14
CA ARG A 27 -2.52 7.87 5.75
C ARG A 27 -3.50 8.84 5.09
N VAL A 28 -4.62 9.13 5.74
CA VAL A 28 -5.63 10.07 5.21
C VAL A 28 -5.00 11.41 4.90
N VAL A 29 -4.31 12.03 5.85
CA VAL A 29 -3.66 13.33 5.66
C VAL A 29 -2.63 13.28 4.54
N THR A 30 -1.81 12.23 4.52
CA THR A 30 -0.78 12.07 3.48
C THR A 30 -1.40 11.91 2.08
N HIS A 31 -2.44 11.09 1.96
CA HIS A 31 -3.12 10.86 0.69
C HIS A 31 -3.83 12.13 0.18
N LEU A 32 -4.56 12.82 1.07
CA LEU A 32 -5.22 14.08 0.71
C LEU A 32 -4.21 15.15 0.26
N THR A 33 -3.04 15.20 0.90
CA THR A 33 -1.98 16.15 0.53
C THR A 33 -1.31 15.76 -0.80
N ALA A 34 -1.14 14.46 -1.05
CA ALA A 34 -0.41 13.98 -2.23
C ALA A 34 -1.26 13.92 -3.50
N CYS A 35 -2.53 13.50 -3.39
CA CYS A 35 -3.40 13.32 -4.56
C CYS A 35 -4.84 13.83 -4.37
N GLY A 36 -5.13 14.55 -3.29
CA GLY A 36 -6.44 15.18 -3.05
C GLY A 36 -7.58 14.21 -2.69
N ALA A 37 -7.32 12.91 -2.57
CA ALA A 37 -8.32 11.88 -2.35
C ALA A 37 -7.72 10.65 -1.66
N LEU A 38 -8.57 9.68 -1.32
CA LEU A 38 -8.14 8.41 -0.71
C LEU A 38 -8.11 7.30 -1.76
N PRO A 39 -6.94 6.76 -2.13
CA PRO A 39 -6.86 5.59 -2.99
C PRO A 39 -7.26 4.33 -2.23
N ILE A 40 -8.30 3.67 -2.72
CA ILE A 40 -8.86 2.45 -2.13
C ILE A 40 -8.80 1.32 -3.15
N ALA A 41 -8.33 0.13 -2.75
CA ALA A 41 -8.29 -1.05 -3.59
C ALA A 41 -9.69 -1.40 -4.13
N ASP A 42 -9.81 -1.51 -5.45
CA ASP A 42 -11.05 -1.81 -6.14
C ASP A 42 -11.15 -3.31 -6.44
N TYR A 43 -11.72 -4.03 -5.50
CA TYR A 43 -11.93 -5.47 -5.64
C TYR A 43 -13.15 -5.85 -6.49
N GLU A 44 -14.09 -4.93 -6.70
CA GLU A 44 -15.30 -5.19 -7.49
C GLU A 44 -14.97 -5.42 -8.96
N ARG A 45 -14.00 -4.66 -9.47
CA ARG A 45 -13.59 -4.73 -10.87
C ARG A 45 -12.42 -5.69 -11.10
N LYS A 46 -12.27 -6.68 -10.20
CA LYS A 46 -11.36 -7.82 -10.30
C LYS A 46 -9.94 -7.43 -10.72
N PRO A 47 -9.10 -6.99 -9.78
CA PRO A 47 -7.69 -6.76 -10.05
C PRO A 47 -7.04 -8.04 -10.59
N ALA A 48 -6.13 -7.91 -11.55
CA ALA A 48 -5.32 -9.02 -12.03
C ALA A 48 -4.16 -9.34 -11.07
N CYS A 49 -3.75 -8.34 -10.26
CA CYS A 49 -2.76 -8.50 -9.20
C CYS A 49 -3.23 -7.76 -7.94
N ILE A 50 -3.02 -8.40 -6.78
CA ILE A 50 -3.28 -7.81 -5.47
C ILE A 50 -1.96 -7.80 -4.68
N LEU A 51 -1.53 -6.62 -4.25
CA LEU A 51 -0.43 -6.43 -3.33
C LEU A 51 -0.98 -6.12 -1.95
N LEU A 52 -1.00 -7.13 -1.07
CA LEU A 52 -1.35 -6.97 0.34
C LEU A 52 -0.13 -6.55 1.14
N TRP A 53 -0.24 -5.45 1.87
CA TRP A 53 0.86 -4.94 2.68
C TRP A 53 0.47 -4.82 4.15
N GLY A 54 0.91 -5.78 4.96
CA GLY A 54 0.70 -5.78 6.41
C GLY A 54 -0.77 -5.84 6.82
N CYS A 55 -1.61 -6.55 6.06
CA CYS A 55 -3.03 -6.71 6.37
C CYS A 55 -3.54 -8.12 6.01
N ASN A 56 -4.69 -8.46 6.60
CA ASN A 56 -5.29 -9.77 6.43
C ASN A 56 -6.84 -9.63 6.35
N PRO A 57 -7.37 -9.05 5.26
CA PRO A 57 -8.76 -8.63 5.15
C PRO A 57 -9.77 -9.76 5.41
N HIS A 58 -9.48 -10.99 4.99
CA HIS A 58 -10.39 -12.12 5.17
C HIS A 58 -10.51 -12.60 6.63
N ILE A 59 -9.58 -12.21 7.51
CA ILE A 59 -9.63 -12.50 8.94
C ILE A 59 -10.10 -11.29 9.75
N THR A 60 -9.60 -10.09 9.41
CA THR A 60 -9.87 -8.88 10.20
C THR A 60 -11.22 -8.25 9.87
N SER A 61 -11.76 -8.50 8.70
CA SER A 61 -13.04 -7.95 8.23
C SER A 61 -13.83 -9.00 7.43
N PRO A 62 -14.05 -10.21 7.95
CA PRO A 62 -14.60 -11.32 7.16
C PRO A 62 -16.05 -11.07 6.71
N GLU A 63 -16.82 -10.33 7.49
CA GLU A 63 -18.24 -10.02 7.24
C GLU A 63 -18.43 -8.64 6.64
N GLU A 64 -17.39 -7.80 6.61
CA GLU A 64 -17.46 -6.50 5.99
C GLU A 64 -17.34 -6.62 4.46
N TYR A 65 -17.96 -5.68 3.77
CA TYR A 65 -17.97 -5.59 2.32
C TYR A 65 -16.58 -5.80 1.68
N LYS A 66 -15.54 -5.14 2.21
CA LYS A 66 -14.17 -5.26 1.68
C LYS A 66 -13.57 -6.64 1.86
N GLY A 67 -13.82 -7.32 2.97
CA GLY A 67 -13.33 -8.68 3.20
C GLY A 67 -13.96 -9.68 2.23
N VAL A 68 -15.26 -9.59 2.01
CA VAL A 68 -15.99 -10.44 1.07
C VAL A 68 -15.54 -10.19 -0.37
N GLN A 69 -15.39 -8.92 -0.77
CA GLN A 69 -14.94 -8.58 -2.12
C GLN A 69 -13.50 -8.99 -2.36
N PHE A 70 -12.63 -8.85 -1.35
CA PHE A 70 -11.26 -9.33 -1.41
C PHE A 70 -11.20 -10.85 -1.70
N VAL A 71 -11.97 -11.66 -0.95
CA VAL A 71 -12.00 -13.11 -1.17
C VAL A 71 -12.45 -13.47 -2.58
N ARG A 72 -13.47 -12.77 -3.10
CA ARG A 72 -13.94 -12.96 -4.48
C ARG A 72 -12.89 -12.51 -5.52
N ALA A 73 -12.16 -11.45 -5.22
CA ALA A 73 -11.13 -10.93 -6.12
C ALA A 73 -9.88 -11.83 -6.20
N LEU A 74 -9.64 -12.66 -5.18
CA LEU A 74 -8.55 -13.65 -5.21
C LEU A 74 -8.74 -14.71 -6.30
N GLU A 75 -9.96 -14.92 -6.77
CA GLU A 75 -10.21 -15.87 -7.86
C GLU A 75 -9.66 -15.31 -9.17
N GLY A 76 -8.51 -15.83 -9.59
CA GLY A 76 -7.83 -15.44 -10.84
C GLY A 76 -6.85 -14.28 -10.72
N ALA A 77 -6.72 -13.63 -9.55
CA ALA A 77 -5.71 -12.62 -9.32
C ALA A 77 -4.38 -13.24 -8.84
N LYS A 78 -3.26 -12.64 -9.28
CA LYS A 78 -1.96 -12.87 -8.65
C LYS A 78 -1.93 -12.19 -7.29
N LEU A 79 -1.33 -12.85 -6.31
CA LEU A 79 -1.29 -12.37 -4.93
C LEU A 79 0.16 -12.19 -4.45
N ILE A 80 0.52 -10.96 -4.13
CA ILE A 80 1.76 -10.62 -3.43
C ILE A 80 1.39 -10.26 -1.99
N VAL A 81 2.03 -10.88 -1.01
CA VAL A 81 1.84 -10.58 0.41
C VAL A 81 3.15 -10.10 1.02
N VAL A 82 3.12 -8.92 1.61
CA VAL A 82 4.21 -8.34 2.40
C VAL A 82 3.79 -8.35 3.86
N ASP A 83 4.31 -9.29 4.64
CA ASP A 83 3.98 -9.46 6.06
C ASP A 83 5.15 -10.19 6.77
N PRO A 84 5.60 -9.73 7.94
CA PRO A 84 6.63 -10.43 8.69
C PRO A 84 6.20 -11.82 9.18
N ARG A 85 4.88 -12.06 9.26
CA ARG A 85 4.31 -13.33 9.71
C ARG A 85 3.85 -14.17 8.51
N TYR A 86 4.09 -15.47 8.60
CA TYR A 86 3.53 -16.43 7.66
C TYR A 86 2.05 -16.69 8.00
N THR A 87 1.18 -15.82 7.52
CA THR A 87 -0.27 -15.88 7.75
C THR A 87 -0.95 -16.87 6.80
N THR A 88 -2.22 -17.17 7.06
CA THR A 88 -3.02 -18.03 6.16
C THR A 88 -3.15 -17.46 4.75
N ILE A 89 -3.12 -16.13 4.60
CA ILE A 89 -3.13 -15.51 3.28
C ILE A 89 -1.74 -15.52 2.64
N ALA A 90 -0.67 -15.38 3.43
CA ALA A 90 0.70 -15.53 2.93
C ALA A 90 0.96 -16.94 2.38
N ALA A 91 0.36 -17.97 3.00
CA ALA A 91 0.45 -19.35 2.52
C ALA A 91 -0.23 -19.57 1.15
N ARG A 92 -1.10 -18.65 0.72
CA ARG A 92 -1.80 -18.69 -0.57
C ARG A 92 -1.20 -17.73 -1.61
N ALA A 93 -0.18 -16.95 -1.22
CA ALA A 93 0.43 -15.97 -2.09
C ALA A 93 1.26 -16.63 -3.21
N ASP A 94 1.21 -16.05 -4.40
CA ASP A 94 2.19 -16.36 -5.46
C ASP A 94 3.60 -15.91 -5.03
N LEU A 95 3.67 -14.84 -4.21
CA LEU A 95 4.91 -14.32 -3.68
C LEU A 95 4.69 -13.75 -2.27
N TRP A 96 5.45 -14.24 -1.29
CA TRP A 96 5.45 -13.73 0.07
C TRP A 96 6.80 -13.12 0.41
N LEU A 97 6.77 -11.84 0.79
CA LEU A 97 7.94 -11.08 1.21
C LEU A 97 7.91 -10.92 2.72
N GLN A 98 8.79 -11.65 3.40
CA GLN A 98 8.94 -11.57 4.86
C GLN A 98 9.87 -10.42 5.23
N LEU A 99 9.33 -9.21 5.32
CA LEU A 99 10.15 -8.06 5.63
C LEU A 99 10.42 -7.91 7.13
N ARG A 100 11.56 -7.32 7.46
CA ARG A 100 11.84 -6.83 8.81
C ARG A 100 10.85 -5.70 9.16
N PRO A 101 10.16 -5.76 10.32
CA PRO A 101 9.22 -4.71 10.73
C PRO A 101 9.84 -3.32 10.75
N GLY A 102 9.11 -2.32 10.25
CA GLY A 102 9.54 -0.92 10.20
C GLY A 102 10.42 -0.54 9.00
N THR A 103 10.58 -1.43 8.02
CA THR A 103 11.39 -1.19 6.81
C THR A 103 10.55 -1.03 5.54
N ASP A 104 9.27 -0.80 5.70
CA ASP A 104 8.26 -0.77 4.65
C ASP A 104 8.57 0.25 3.55
N ALA A 105 8.86 1.50 3.93
CA ALA A 105 9.19 2.55 2.96
C ALA A 105 10.45 2.22 2.13
N ALA A 106 11.44 1.56 2.74
CA ALA A 106 12.64 1.15 2.02
C ALA A 106 12.32 0.10 0.94
N LEU A 107 11.50 -0.89 1.29
CA LEU A 107 11.05 -1.89 0.32
C LEU A 107 10.21 -1.28 -0.80
N MET A 108 9.26 -0.39 -0.48
CA MET A 108 8.45 0.31 -1.51
C MET A 108 9.31 1.13 -2.45
N LEU A 109 10.29 1.91 -1.92
CA LEU A 109 11.21 2.70 -2.74
C LEU A 109 12.09 1.81 -3.62
N CYS A 110 12.49 0.63 -3.14
CA CYS A 110 13.21 -0.33 -3.94
C CYS A 110 12.36 -0.90 -5.08
N LEU A 111 11.11 -1.25 -4.81
CA LEU A 111 10.18 -1.68 -5.88
C LEU A 111 10.03 -0.59 -6.94
N ILE A 112 9.87 0.67 -6.53
CA ILE A 112 9.81 1.83 -7.43
C ILE A 112 11.13 1.95 -8.21
N ASN A 113 12.28 1.79 -7.57
CA ASN A 113 13.58 1.84 -8.25
C ASN A 113 13.70 0.80 -9.37
N VAL A 114 13.38 -0.46 -9.06
CA VAL A 114 13.40 -1.54 -10.06
C VAL A 114 12.44 -1.23 -11.22
N ILE A 115 11.22 -0.78 -10.91
CA ILE A 115 10.21 -0.44 -11.92
C ILE A 115 10.69 0.69 -12.85
N ILE A 116 11.36 1.69 -12.30
CA ILE A 116 11.89 2.83 -13.09
C ILE A 116 13.12 2.40 -13.90
N GLU A 117 14.09 1.74 -13.28
CA GLU A 117 15.34 1.33 -13.94
C GLU A 117 15.11 0.37 -15.10
N GLU A 118 14.12 -0.52 -14.96
CA GLU A 118 13.78 -1.50 -15.98
C GLU A 118 12.69 -1.01 -16.97
N GLY A 119 12.25 0.25 -16.82
CA GLY A 119 11.30 0.87 -17.75
C GLY A 119 9.88 0.29 -17.68
N LEU A 120 9.52 -0.33 -16.55
CA LEU A 120 8.21 -0.98 -16.33
C LEU A 120 7.11 0.00 -15.89
N TYR A 121 7.46 1.28 -15.70
CA TYR A 121 6.51 2.30 -15.28
C TYR A 121 5.56 2.72 -16.41
N ASP A 122 4.40 3.22 -16.05
CA ASP A 122 3.40 3.75 -16.99
C ASP A 122 3.78 5.18 -17.39
N ARG A 123 4.47 5.31 -18.55
CA ARG A 123 4.99 6.60 -19.05
C ARG A 123 3.89 7.61 -19.26
N GLU A 124 2.79 7.17 -19.89
CA GLU A 124 1.68 8.06 -20.20
C GLU A 124 1.05 8.62 -18.93
N PHE A 125 0.77 7.75 -17.95
CA PHE A 125 0.24 8.19 -16.66
C PHE A 125 1.19 9.15 -15.94
N VAL A 126 2.47 8.82 -15.92
CA VAL A 126 3.50 9.66 -15.26
C VAL A 126 3.58 11.05 -15.90
N GLU A 127 3.61 11.13 -17.21
CA GLU A 127 3.72 12.39 -17.95
C GLU A 127 2.48 13.27 -17.82
N GLN A 128 1.28 12.67 -17.82
CA GLN A 128 0.02 13.41 -17.85
C GLN A 128 -0.52 13.74 -16.45
N HIS A 129 -0.23 12.91 -15.44
CA HIS A 129 -0.92 12.95 -14.16
C HIS A 129 -0.01 13.11 -12.94
N THR A 130 1.31 13.24 -13.13
CA THR A 130 2.23 13.39 -12.00
C THR A 130 3.17 14.59 -12.14
N VAL A 131 3.70 15.01 -10.99
CA VAL A 131 4.76 16.03 -10.93
C VAL A 131 5.92 15.54 -10.07
N GLY A 132 7.15 15.87 -10.45
CA GLY A 132 8.34 15.54 -9.65
C GLY A 132 8.84 14.10 -9.81
N PHE A 133 8.51 13.43 -10.90
CA PHE A 133 9.00 12.08 -11.22
C PHE A 133 10.53 11.98 -11.15
N ASP A 134 11.27 12.97 -11.67
CA ASP A 134 12.73 12.98 -11.64
C ASP A 134 13.29 12.98 -10.21
N ARG A 135 12.62 13.69 -9.28
CA ARG A 135 12.99 13.70 -7.86
C ARG A 135 12.71 12.36 -7.21
N LEU A 136 11.58 11.73 -7.56
CA LEU A 136 11.26 10.38 -7.08
C LEU A 136 12.27 9.36 -7.61
N ALA A 137 12.62 9.41 -8.90
CA ALA A 137 13.60 8.52 -9.52
C ALA A 137 14.98 8.67 -8.87
N ALA A 138 15.43 9.93 -8.66
CA ALA A 138 16.69 10.20 -7.96
C ALA A 138 16.69 9.65 -6.52
N ARG A 139 15.57 9.79 -5.79
CA ARG A 139 15.43 9.26 -4.43
C ARG A 139 15.37 7.74 -4.41
N ALA A 140 14.60 7.12 -5.31
CA ALA A 140 14.44 5.68 -5.40
C ALA A 140 15.78 4.99 -5.71
N LYS A 141 16.61 5.60 -6.54
CA LYS A 141 17.95 5.08 -6.90
C LYS A 141 18.87 4.86 -5.69
N GLU A 142 18.67 5.57 -4.59
CA GLU A 142 19.41 5.34 -3.35
C GLU A 142 19.05 4.00 -2.68
N TYR A 143 17.95 3.38 -3.09
CA TYR A 143 17.40 2.14 -2.56
C TYR A 143 17.61 0.98 -3.55
N SER A 144 18.88 0.67 -3.82
CA SER A 144 19.24 -0.47 -4.66
C SER A 144 18.77 -1.80 -4.03
N VAL A 145 18.56 -2.81 -4.87
CA VAL A 145 18.06 -4.12 -4.42
C VAL A 145 18.92 -4.72 -3.34
N ASP A 146 20.26 -4.72 -3.52
CA ASP A 146 21.18 -5.32 -2.56
C ASP A 146 21.14 -4.59 -1.21
N ARG A 147 21.18 -3.25 -1.23
CA ARG A 147 21.05 -2.43 -0.02
C ARG A 147 19.75 -2.68 0.72
N VAL A 148 18.64 -2.81 -0.02
CA VAL A 148 17.32 -3.01 0.58
C VAL A 148 17.13 -4.44 1.07
N ALA A 149 17.73 -5.42 0.42
CA ALA A 149 17.77 -6.79 0.94
C ALA A 149 18.44 -6.85 2.33
N ASP A 150 19.55 -6.15 2.52
CA ASP A 150 20.22 -6.04 3.83
C ASP A 150 19.35 -5.33 4.88
N ILE A 151 18.62 -4.29 4.49
CA ILE A 151 17.73 -3.52 5.37
C ILE A 151 16.50 -4.33 5.77
N THR A 152 15.87 -4.99 4.81
CA THR A 152 14.54 -5.58 4.94
C THR A 152 14.54 -7.08 5.23
N TRP A 153 15.66 -7.75 5.02
CA TRP A 153 15.85 -9.20 5.04
C TRP A 153 15.08 -9.94 3.93
N VAL A 154 14.52 -9.23 2.98
CA VAL A 154 13.85 -9.83 1.82
C VAL A 154 14.90 -10.18 0.77
N PRO A 155 14.95 -11.42 0.26
CA PRO A 155 15.90 -11.82 -0.77
C PRO A 155 15.82 -10.95 -2.03
N PRO A 156 16.97 -10.59 -2.64
CA PRO A 156 17.04 -9.73 -3.84
C PRO A 156 16.15 -10.18 -4.99
N GLU A 157 16.09 -11.48 -5.23
CA GLU A 157 15.29 -12.09 -6.28
C GLU A 157 13.79 -11.94 -6.01
N GLN A 158 13.34 -11.99 -4.75
CA GLN A 158 11.95 -11.77 -4.39
C GLN A 158 11.54 -10.31 -4.55
N ILE A 159 12.43 -9.36 -4.23
CA ILE A 159 12.19 -7.93 -4.45
C ILE A 159 11.96 -7.67 -5.94
N ARG A 160 12.85 -8.17 -6.81
CA ARG A 160 12.69 -8.02 -8.27
C ARG A 160 11.42 -8.69 -8.77
N ALA A 161 11.15 -9.92 -8.34
CA ALA A 161 9.94 -10.65 -8.73
C ALA A 161 8.66 -9.88 -8.33
N ALA A 162 8.62 -9.27 -7.13
CA ALA A 162 7.49 -8.47 -6.69
C ALA A 162 7.31 -7.21 -7.53
N ALA A 163 8.40 -6.49 -7.84
CA ALA A 163 8.35 -5.32 -8.69
C ALA A 163 7.80 -5.65 -10.08
N HIS A 164 8.32 -6.70 -10.70
CA HIS A 164 7.84 -7.19 -12.00
C HIS A 164 6.38 -7.59 -11.96
N LEU A 165 6.01 -8.46 -11.01
CA LEU A 165 4.65 -8.99 -10.91
C LEU A 165 3.63 -7.86 -10.73
N TYR A 166 3.91 -6.89 -9.85
CA TYR A 166 3.01 -5.76 -9.60
C TYR A 166 2.93 -4.79 -10.79
N ALA A 167 4.05 -4.51 -11.45
CA ALA A 167 4.10 -3.55 -12.55
C ALA A 167 3.51 -4.08 -13.85
N THR A 168 3.63 -5.40 -14.12
CA THR A 168 3.25 -5.98 -15.42
C THR A 168 1.89 -6.68 -15.40
N THR A 169 1.37 -7.08 -14.24
CA THR A 169 0.06 -7.75 -14.11
C THR A 169 -1.00 -6.72 -13.74
N LYS A 170 -1.62 -6.13 -14.74
CA LYS A 170 -2.55 -5.01 -14.60
C LYS A 170 -4.00 -5.39 -14.91
N PRO A 171 -4.99 -4.74 -14.27
CA PRO A 171 -4.85 -3.75 -13.21
C PRO A 171 -4.36 -4.37 -11.89
N ALA A 172 -3.59 -3.60 -11.10
CA ALA A 172 -3.05 -4.07 -9.84
C ALA A 172 -3.51 -3.19 -8.67
N ALA A 173 -4.04 -3.82 -7.62
CA ALA A 173 -4.51 -3.13 -6.43
C ALA A 173 -3.49 -3.26 -5.28
N LEU A 174 -3.10 -2.15 -4.67
CA LEU A 174 -2.37 -2.12 -3.40
C LEU A 174 -3.33 -1.95 -2.24
N HIS A 175 -3.31 -2.87 -1.28
CA HIS A 175 -4.09 -2.78 -0.05
C HIS A 175 -3.15 -2.61 1.15
N PRO A 176 -2.94 -1.37 1.63
CA PRO A 176 -2.10 -1.10 2.77
C PRO A 176 -2.83 -1.37 4.08
N GLY A 177 -2.19 -2.11 4.98
CA GLY A 177 -2.67 -2.36 6.33
C GLY A 177 -2.41 -1.21 7.31
N GLN A 178 -3.04 -1.29 8.48
CA GLN A 178 -2.90 -0.31 9.55
C GLN A 178 -1.45 -0.24 10.09
N VAL A 179 -0.66 -1.30 9.95
CA VAL A 179 0.74 -1.33 10.39
C VAL A 179 1.57 -0.20 9.79
N LEU A 180 1.24 0.26 8.59
CA LEU A 180 1.93 1.37 7.93
C LEU A 180 1.65 2.71 8.62
N ASP A 181 0.44 2.88 9.18
CA ASP A 181 0.03 4.09 9.90
C ASP A 181 0.59 4.16 11.33
N GLY A 182 0.69 3.00 11.98
CA GLY A 182 1.16 2.89 13.36
C GLY A 182 2.68 2.90 13.53
N SER A 183 3.45 3.20 12.48
CA SER A 183 4.91 3.24 12.51
C SER A 183 5.44 4.67 12.59
N VAL A 184 6.69 4.83 13.04
CA VAL A 184 7.38 6.15 13.06
C VAL A 184 7.57 6.73 11.65
N ASN A 185 7.52 5.88 10.62
CA ASN A 185 7.66 6.26 9.22
C ASN A 185 6.31 6.34 8.49
N CYS A 186 5.19 6.52 9.20
CA CYS A 186 3.84 6.44 8.64
C CYS A 186 3.62 7.31 7.39
N VAL A 187 4.10 8.57 7.42
CA VAL A 187 4.00 9.48 6.27
C VAL A 187 4.82 8.96 5.08
N SER A 188 6.05 8.51 5.33
CA SER A 188 6.91 7.96 4.27
C SER A 188 6.35 6.69 3.66
N ASN A 189 5.75 5.81 4.48
CA ASN A 189 5.08 4.61 4.02
C ASN A 189 3.88 4.94 3.12
N ALA A 190 3.03 5.87 3.56
CA ALA A 190 1.85 6.29 2.79
C ALA A 190 2.24 6.96 1.46
N LEU A 191 3.25 7.85 1.47
CA LEU A 191 3.77 8.48 0.26
C LEU A 191 4.37 7.45 -0.71
N ALA A 192 5.20 6.54 -0.22
CA ALA A 192 5.81 5.51 -1.07
C ALA A 192 4.73 4.60 -1.70
N GLY A 193 3.66 4.28 -0.96
CA GLY A 193 2.52 3.53 -1.49
C GLY A 193 1.80 4.26 -2.62
N ILE A 194 1.52 5.57 -2.47
CA ILE A 194 0.92 6.38 -3.55
C ILE A 194 1.85 6.44 -4.75
N HIS A 195 3.14 6.69 -4.53
CA HIS A 195 4.11 6.75 -5.62
C HIS A 195 4.17 5.42 -6.39
N LEU A 196 4.13 4.28 -5.68
CA LEU A 196 4.11 2.95 -6.32
C LEU A 196 2.86 2.75 -7.19
N MET A 197 1.66 3.16 -6.69
CA MET A 197 0.42 3.12 -7.47
C MET A 197 0.51 4.05 -8.70
N ALA A 198 1.03 5.27 -8.54
CA ALA A 198 1.11 6.27 -9.59
C ALA A 198 2.11 5.86 -10.70
N VAL A 199 3.34 5.47 -10.34
CA VAL A 199 4.34 5.09 -11.35
C VAL A 199 3.93 3.86 -12.16
N THR A 200 3.06 3.02 -11.62
CA THR A 200 2.54 1.86 -12.35
C THR A 200 1.21 2.12 -13.06
N GLY A 201 0.64 3.35 -12.99
CA GLY A 201 -0.65 3.68 -13.60
C GLY A 201 -1.82 2.92 -12.99
N ASN A 202 -1.71 2.53 -11.72
CA ASN A 202 -2.76 1.83 -10.97
C ASN A 202 -3.58 2.77 -10.07
N LEU A 203 -3.20 4.05 -10.01
CA LEU A 203 -3.93 5.08 -9.28
C LEU A 203 -5.11 5.58 -10.14
N ASP A 204 -6.29 5.72 -9.53
CA ASP A 204 -7.56 6.06 -10.16
C ASP A 204 -7.93 5.17 -11.37
N ARG A 205 -7.63 3.90 -11.24
CA ARG A 205 -7.88 2.89 -12.27
C ARG A 205 -8.84 1.82 -11.76
N ALA A 206 -9.82 1.45 -12.58
CA ALA A 206 -10.74 0.34 -12.30
C ALA A 206 -9.95 -0.98 -12.10
N GLY A 207 -10.20 -1.68 -11.00
CA GLY A 207 -9.44 -2.86 -10.59
C GLY A 207 -8.05 -2.56 -10.01
N GLY A 208 -7.65 -1.29 -9.96
CA GLY A 208 -6.48 -0.79 -9.24
C GLY A 208 -6.87 -0.12 -7.92
N ASN A 209 -6.44 1.12 -7.72
CA ASN A 209 -6.80 1.92 -6.54
C ASN A 209 -7.63 3.13 -6.97
N MET A 210 -8.93 3.06 -6.77
CA MET A 210 -9.86 4.15 -7.08
C MET A 210 -9.74 5.29 -6.08
N LEU A 211 -9.83 6.53 -6.56
CA LEU A 211 -9.82 7.71 -5.71
C LEU A 211 -11.23 7.99 -5.16
N PHE A 212 -11.32 8.10 -3.85
CA PHE A 212 -12.55 8.52 -3.16
C PHE A 212 -12.32 9.87 -2.52
N SER A 213 -13.25 10.80 -2.79
CA SER A 213 -13.35 12.04 -2.03
C SER A 213 -13.92 11.72 -0.64
N PRO A 214 -13.34 12.20 0.46
CA PRO A 214 -13.87 12.03 1.81
C PRO A 214 -15.18 12.81 2.01
#